data_4d3ef8c8fa7046120a3d6c4bde5726f8
#
_entry.id   4d3ef8c8fa7046120a3d6c4bde5726f8
#
_cell.length_a   1.000
_cell.length_b   1.000
_cell.length_c   1.000
_cell.angle_alpha   90.00
_cell.angle_beta   90.00
_cell.angle_gamma   90.00
#
_symmetry.space_group_name_H-M   'P 1'
#
loop_
_entity.id
_entity.type
_entity.pdbx_description
1 polymer ?
#
loop_
_entity_poly.entity_id
_entity_poly.type
_entity_poly.pdbx_seq_one_letter_code
_entity_poly.pdbx_strand_id
1 'polypeptide(L)'
;MPSSDEDLRYTPSGIALKPVYSPDDVRGVDYSRDLGDPAEYPFTRGLYATGYRKFSWIKREVSGFGLPEETNQRQKYLMQHGQEAYGGQPTVNLVFDLPTQQGYDPDHPMAEGETGKCGVVCSSVEDMERLFEGL
;
A
#
# COMPACT_ATOMS: atom_id res chain seq x y z
N MET A 1 18.14 34.93 14.69
CA MET A 1 19.10 34.25 15.59
C MET A 1 19.53 33.00 14.88
N PRO A 2 20.83 32.79 14.61
CA PRO A 2 21.23 31.50 14.04
C PRO A 2 21.00 30.40 15.08
N SER A 3 20.30 29.34 14.70
CA SER A 3 20.20 28.13 15.49
C SER A 3 21.61 27.55 15.67
N SER A 4 21.99 27.28 16.90
CA SER A 4 23.24 26.56 17.20
C SER A 4 23.19 25.16 16.60
N ASP A 5 24.32 24.60 16.23
CA ASP A 5 24.44 23.21 15.70
C ASP A 5 23.85 22.13 16.65
N GLU A 6 23.51 22.50 17.86
CA GLU A 6 22.96 21.62 18.89
C GLU A 6 21.52 21.16 18.63
N ASP A 7 20.77 21.81 17.72
CA ASP A 7 19.38 21.48 17.39
C ASP A 7 19.20 20.64 16.10
N LEU A 8 20.32 20.24 15.46
CA LEU A 8 20.25 19.42 14.25
C LEU A 8 19.81 17.98 14.57
N ARG A 9 18.70 17.56 13.94
CA ARG A 9 18.27 16.18 13.92
C ARG A 9 18.69 15.54 12.60
N TYR A 10 18.80 14.22 12.59
CA TYR A 10 19.17 13.48 11.39
C TYR A 10 18.10 12.46 11.05
N THR A 11 17.86 12.26 9.77
CA THR A 11 17.08 11.14 9.28
C THR A 11 17.84 9.83 9.54
N PRO A 12 17.18 8.65 9.51
CA PRO A 12 17.87 7.36 9.53
C PRO A 12 18.94 7.19 8.44
N SER A 13 18.80 7.93 7.33
CA SER A 13 19.78 7.95 6.23
C SER A 13 20.93 8.96 6.42
N GLY A 14 21.02 9.59 7.59
CA GLY A 14 22.10 10.55 7.91
C GLY A 14 21.94 11.95 7.33
N ILE A 15 20.75 12.31 6.80
CA ILE A 15 20.48 13.65 6.29
C ILE A 15 20.15 14.59 7.45
N ALA A 16 20.89 15.69 7.58
CA ALA A 16 20.64 16.70 8.60
C ALA A 16 19.34 17.46 8.34
N LEU A 17 18.54 17.61 9.37
CA LEU A 17 17.28 18.36 9.33
C LEU A 17 17.43 19.63 10.15
N LYS A 18 17.11 20.77 9.54
CA LYS A 18 17.05 22.05 10.23
C LYS A 18 15.75 22.19 11.02
N PRO A 19 15.73 22.92 12.14
CA PRO A 19 14.48 23.20 12.87
C PRO A 19 13.49 24.04 12.04
N VAL A 20 14.01 24.90 11.16
CA VAL A 20 13.21 25.76 10.27
C VAL A 20 13.90 25.84 8.91
N TYR A 21 13.11 25.74 7.86
CA TYR A 21 13.53 25.98 6.48
C TYR A 21 12.98 27.33 6.01
N SER A 22 13.75 28.04 5.22
CA SER A 22 13.45 29.37 4.68
C SER A 22 13.62 29.40 3.16
N PRO A 23 13.20 30.46 2.47
CA PRO A 23 13.49 30.61 1.03
C PRO A 23 14.98 30.53 0.68
N ASP A 24 15.85 30.82 1.64
CA ASP A 24 17.31 30.74 1.44
C ASP A 24 17.80 29.31 1.24
N ASP A 25 17.11 28.35 1.79
CA ASP A 25 17.45 26.93 1.67
C ASP A 25 17.17 26.36 0.27
N VAL A 26 16.37 27.05 -0.51
CA VAL A 26 15.98 26.64 -1.88
C VAL A 26 16.51 27.57 -2.96
N ARG A 27 17.40 28.52 -2.64
CA ARG A 27 17.96 29.47 -3.61
C ARG A 27 18.70 28.84 -4.78
N GLY A 28 19.24 27.64 -4.61
CA GLY A 28 19.97 26.90 -5.64
C GLY A 28 19.12 25.91 -6.43
N VAL A 29 17.82 25.81 -6.12
CA VAL A 29 16.91 24.90 -6.80
C VAL A 29 16.49 25.47 -8.14
N ASP A 30 16.81 24.76 -9.22
CA ASP A 30 16.30 25.04 -10.56
C ASP A 30 15.04 24.21 -10.82
N TYR A 31 13.97 24.90 -11.22
CA TYR A 31 12.68 24.23 -11.40
C TYR A 31 12.74 23.08 -12.41
N SER A 32 13.32 23.33 -13.58
CA SER A 32 13.36 22.37 -14.67
C SER A 32 14.29 21.19 -14.39
N ARG A 33 15.41 21.45 -13.74
CA ARG A 33 16.40 20.42 -13.42
C ARG A 33 16.02 19.59 -12.19
N ASP A 34 15.57 20.26 -11.11
CA ASP A 34 15.48 19.66 -9.79
C ASP A 34 14.05 19.28 -9.41
N LEU A 35 13.05 19.92 -10.00
CA LEU A 35 11.64 19.65 -9.70
C LEU A 35 10.89 19.05 -10.90
N GLY A 36 10.93 19.69 -12.05
CA GLY A 36 10.15 19.33 -13.22
C GLY A 36 8.65 19.58 -13.08
N ASP A 37 7.92 19.37 -14.14
CA ASP A 37 6.47 19.46 -14.16
C ASP A 37 5.81 18.19 -13.57
N PRO A 38 4.57 18.28 -13.05
CA PRO A 38 3.84 17.11 -12.59
C PRO A 38 3.68 16.09 -13.73
N ALA A 39 3.90 14.82 -13.44
CA ALA A 39 3.92 13.69 -14.37
C ALA A 39 5.13 13.63 -15.32
N GLU A 40 6.14 14.45 -15.12
CA GLU A 40 7.38 14.40 -15.86
C GLU A 40 8.54 13.96 -14.98
N TYR A 41 9.56 13.35 -15.60
CA TYR A 41 10.78 12.98 -14.89
C TYR A 41 11.45 14.24 -14.33
N PRO A 42 11.95 14.23 -13.09
CA PRO A 42 12.17 13.12 -12.15
C PRO A 42 10.97 12.73 -11.25
N PHE A 43 9.74 13.09 -11.59
CA PHE A 43 8.49 12.73 -10.88
C PHE A 43 8.41 13.23 -9.43
N THR A 44 9.11 14.28 -9.10
CA THR A 44 9.12 14.85 -7.74
C THR A 44 7.75 15.35 -7.28
N ARG A 45 6.87 15.65 -8.24
CA ARG A 45 5.52 16.15 -8.03
C ARG A 45 4.43 15.14 -8.37
N GLY A 46 4.77 13.86 -8.45
CA GLY A 46 3.86 12.74 -8.64
C GLY A 46 3.72 12.30 -10.10
N LEU A 47 3.10 11.13 -10.25
CA LEU A 47 2.96 10.42 -11.53
C LEU A 47 1.86 10.99 -12.43
N TYR A 48 0.96 11.83 -11.90
CA TYR A 48 -0.18 12.38 -12.64
C TYR A 48 -0.20 13.89 -12.56
N ALA A 49 -0.34 14.55 -13.70
CA ALA A 49 -0.32 16.01 -13.80
C ALA A 49 -1.36 16.71 -12.91
N THR A 50 -2.52 16.10 -12.72
CA THR A 50 -3.60 16.65 -11.90
C THR A 50 -3.70 16.02 -10.50
N GLY A 51 -2.83 15.04 -10.19
CA GLY A 51 -2.83 14.33 -8.91
C GLY A 51 -4.21 13.78 -8.55
N TYR A 52 -4.62 13.96 -7.32
CA TYR A 52 -5.92 13.50 -6.81
C TYR A 52 -7.14 14.27 -7.35
N ARG A 53 -6.96 15.27 -8.19
CA ARG A 53 -8.09 15.95 -8.85
C ARG A 53 -8.66 15.15 -10.03
N LYS A 54 -7.86 14.26 -10.62
CA LYS A 54 -8.32 13.35 -11.67
C LYS A 54 -8.87 12.04 -11.09
N PHE A 55 -8.13 11.48 -10.14
CA PHE A 55 -8.50 10.26 -9.46
C PHE A 55 -8.30 10.46 -7.95
N SER A 56 -9.29 10.11 -7.16
CA SER A 56 -9.15 10.07 -5.71
C SER A 56 -8.16 8.95 -5.29
N TRP A 57 -7.75 9.00 -4.05
CA TRP A 57 -6.98 7.90 -3.47
C TRP A 57 -7.79 6.61 -3.43
N ILE A 58 -7.08 5.50 -3.43
CA ILE A 58 -7.69 4.18 -3.31
C ILE A 58 -8.09 3.96 -1.85
N LYS A 59 -9.32 3.50 -1.64
CA LYS A 59 -9.81 3.04 -0.34
C LYS A 59 -9.88 1.52 -0.36
N ARG A 60 -9.00 0.87 0.35
CA ARG A 60 -8.98 -0.58 0.46
C ARG A 60 -8.66 -1.00 1.88
N GLU A 61 -9.36 -2.01 2.37
CA GLU A 61 -8.98 -2.73 3.56
C GLU A 61 -8.28 -4.03 3.17
N VAL A 62 -7.18 -4.33 3.82
CA VAL A 62 -6.53 -5.64 3.70
C VAL A 62 -7.42 -6.66 4.41
N SER A 63 -7.79 -7.71 3.71
CA SER A 63 -8.61 -8.78 4.25
C SER A 63 -8.11 -10.12 3.77
N GLY A 64 -8.19 -11.11 4.61
CA GLY A 64 -7.83 -12.50 4.38
C GLY A 64 -7.80 -13.22 5.72
N PHE A 65 -8.66 -14.22 5.87
CA PHE A 65 -8.83 -14.95 7.13
C PHE A 65 -9.57 -16.26 6.86
N GLY A 66 -9.19 -17.32 7.54
CA GLY A 66 -9.89 -18.58 7.53
C GLY A 66 -10.02 -19.20 6.15
N LEU A 67 -11.22 -19.66 5.82
CA LEU A 67 -11.53 -20.31 4.55
C LEU A 67 -11.82 -19.33 3.42
N PRO A 68 -11.70 -19.75 2.15
CA PRO A 68 -12.00 -18.94 0.97
C PRO A 68 -13.37 -18.28 1.01
N GLU A 69 -14.40 -19.03 1.43
CA GLU A 69 -15.79 -18.57 1.49
C GLU A 69 -15.99 -17.44 2.50
N GLU A 70 -15.32 -17.52 3.66
CA GLU A 70 -15.40 -16.49 4.71
C GLU A 70 -14.76 -15.18 4.22
N THR A 71 -13.59 -15.30 3.59
CA THR A 71 -12.90 -14.14 3.01
C THR A 71 -13.68 -13.56 1.82
N ASN A 72 -14.27 -14.39 0.97
CA ASN A 72 -15.15 -13.95 -0.14
C ASN A 72 -16.32 -13.10 0.40
N GLN A 73 -17.03 -13.60 1.42
CA GLN A 73 -18.13 -12.85 2.05
C GLN A 73 -17.65 -11.50 2.62
N ARG A 74 -16.50 -11.49 3.27
CA ARG A 74 -15.90 -10.26 3.80
C ARG A 74 -15.56 -9.26 2.68
N GLN A 75 -14.98 -9.71 1.57
CA GLN A 75 -14.67 -8.85 0.43
C GLN A 75 -15.94 -8.28 -0.21
N LYS A 76 -16.98 -9.08 -0.41
CA LYS A 76 -18.28 -8.61 -0.90
C LYS A 76 -18.85 -7.51 0.01
N TYR A 77 -18.77 -7.69 1.32
CA TYR A 77 -19.19 -6.68 2.30
C TYR A 77 -18.38 -5.38 2.14
N LEU A 78 -17.06 -5.46 2.07
CA LEU A 78 -16.19 -4.29 1.93
C LEU A 78 -16.45 -3.53 0.63
N MET A 79 -16.64 -4.23 -0.49
CA MET A 79 -16.97 -3.62 -1.78
C MET A 79 -18.31 -2.89 -1.74
N GLN A 80 -19.31 -3.43 -1.04
CA GLN A 80 -20.60 -2.78 -0.85
C GLN A 80 -20.54 -1.56 0.04
N HIS A 81 -19.55 -1.46 0.94
CA HIS A 81 -19.41 -0.39 1.95
C HIS A 81 -18.28 0.60 1.63
N GLY A 82 -17.87 0.70 0.37
CA GLY A 82 -17.03 1.78 -0.13
C GLY A 82 -15.56 1.46 -0.29
N GLN A 83 -15.18 0.18 -0.39
CA GLN A 83 -13.86 -0.19 -0.87
C GLN A 83 -13.76 0.12 -2.36
N GLU A 84 -12.85 1.01 -2.74
CA GLU A 84 -12.78 1.57 -4.08
C GLU A 84 -11.35 1.58 -4.63
N ALA A 85 -11.23 1.36 -5.94
CA ALA A 85 -10.05 1.68 -6.72
C ALA A 85 -10.23 3.01 -7.46
N TYR A 86 -9.37 3.29 -8.42
CA TYR A 86 -9.44 4.49 -9.25
C TYR A 86 -10.80 4.64 -9.94
N GLY A 87 -11.40 5.82 -9.84
CA GLY A 87 -12.68 6.13 -10.46
C GLY A 87 -13.90 5.54 -9.77
N GLY A 88 -13.77 5.14 -8.50
CA GLY A 88 -14.88 4.60 -7.71
C GLY A 88 -15.23 3.15 -8.04
N GLN A 89 -14.35 2.42 -8.76
CA GLN A 89 -14.60 1.01 -9.05
C GLN A 89 -14.37 0.15 -7.80
N PRO A 90 -15.20 -0.85 -7.56
CA PRO A 90 -14.94 -1.83 -6.51
C PRO A 90 -13.57 -2.50 -6.70
N THR A 91 -12.91 -2.81 -5.61
CA THR A 91 -11.59 -3.45 -5.64
C THR A 91 -11.43 -4.46 -4.52
N VAL A 92 -10.50 -5.37 -4.71
CA VAL A 92 -10.16 -6.43 -3.76
C VAL A 92 -8.73 -6.21 -3.26
N ASN A 93 -8.49 -6.45 -1.99
CA ASN A 93 -7.16 -6.42 -1.40
C ASN A 93 -7.02 -7.60 -0.43
N LEU A 94 -6.40 -8.68 -0.90
CA LEU A 94 -6.32 -9.95 -0.21
C LEU A 94 -4.92 -10.23 0.33
N VAL A 95 -4.89 -10.91 1.47
CA VAL A 95 -3.69 -11.51 2.04
C VAL A 95 -3.91 -13.01 2.16
N PHE A 96 -2.96 -13.78 1.66
CA PHE A 96 -2.90 -15.23 1.85
C PHE A 96 -2.13 -15.56 3.12
N ASP A 97 -2.45 -16.68 3.74
CA ASP A 97 -1.74 -17.17 4.91
C ASP A 97 -0.30 -17.59 4.58
N LEU A 98 0.52 -17.78 5.59
CA LEU A 98 1.93 -18.11 5.41
C LEU A 98 2.14 -19.45 4.69
N PRO A 99 1.40 -20.54 5.00
CA PRO A 99 1.53 -21.77 4.24
C PRO A 99 1.24 -21.60 2.75
N THR A 100 0.15 -20.92 2.40
CA THR A 100 -0.19 -20.62 1.00
C THR A 100 0.92 -19.83 0.30
N GLN A 101 1.46 -18.81 0.95
CA GLN A 101 2.54 -17.99 0.37
C GLN A 101 3.84 -18.77 0.15
N GLN A 102 4.08 -19.77 0.97
CA GLN A 102 5.29 -20.62 0.91
C GLN A 102 5.09 -21.89 0.08
N GLY A 103 3.88 -22.15 -0.38
CA GLY A 103 3.55 -23.34 -1.17
C GLY A 103 3.44 -24.62 -0.34
N TYR A 104 3.06 -24.52 0.92
CA TYR A 104 2.76 -25.65 1.76
C TYR A 104 1.26 -25.95 1.77
N ASP A 105 0.91 -27.22 1.72
CA ASP A 105 -0.44 -27.68 1.96
C ASP A 105 -0.81 -27.51 3.45
N PRO A 106 -2.11 -27.35 3.79
CA PRO A 106 -2.57 -27.13 5.16
C PRO A 106 -2.21 -28.25 6.17
N ASP A 107 -1.98 -29.46 5.68
CA ASP A 107 -1.58 -30.62 6.47
C ASP A 107 -0.05 -30.81 6.59
N HIS A 108 0.71 -29.94 5.95
CA HIS A 108 2.16 -29.96 6.08
C HIS A 108 2.61 -29.58 7.50
N PRO A 109 3.62 -30.24 8.10
CA PRO A 109 4.07 -29.92 9.46
C PRO A 109 4.44 -28.45 9.70
N MET A 110 4.94 -27.75 8.67
CA MET A 110 5.26 -26.32 8.74
C MET A 110 4.03 -25.40 8.70
N ALA A 111 2.86 -25.94 8.39
CA ALA A 111 1.59 -25.20 8.37
C ALA A 111 0.86 -25.25 9.71
N GLU A 112 1.32 -26.05 10.66
CA GLU A 112 0.67 -26.24 11.96
C GLU A 112 0.53 -24.89 12.71
N GLY A 113 -0.70 -24.54 13.02
CA GLY A 113 -1.04 -23.31 13.73
C GLY A 113 -0.98 -22.02 12.91
N GLU A 114 -0.68 -22.10 11.61
CA GLU A 114 -0.58 -20.92 10.71
C GLU A 114 -1.63 -20.91 9.62
N THR A 115 -2.29 -22.04 9.34
CA THR A 115 -3.32 -22.18 8.31
C THR A 115 -4.52 -21.27 8.60
N GLY A 116 -4.83 -20.37 7.65
CA GLY A 116 -5.97 -19.44 7.74
C GLY A 116 -5.87 -18.35 8.80
N LYS A 117 -4.73 -18.21 9.48
CA LYS A 117 -4.58 -17.30 10.64
C LYS A 117 -4.22 -15.87 10.26
N CYS A 118 -3.19 -15.67 9.47
CA CYS A 118 -2.73 -14.34 9.04
C CYS A 118 -3.00 -14.08 7.55
N GLY A 119 -4.10 -14.62 7.06
CA GLY A 119 -4.50 -14.56 5.67
C GLY A 119 -5.48 -15.68 5.36
N VAL A 120 -6.03 -15.72 4.16
CA VAL A 120 -6.90 -16.78 3.69
C VAL A 120 -6.07 -17.98 3.24
N VAL A 121 -6.47 -19.19 3.65
CA VAL A 121 -5.88 -20.41 3.11
C VAL A 121 -6.37 -20.64 1.68
N CYS A 122 -5.43 -20.96 0.79
CA CYS A 122 -5.74 -21.27 -0.60
C CYS A 122 -4.74 -22.31 -1.11
N SER A 123 -5.13 -23.57 -1.07
CA SER A 123 -4.26 -24.70 -1.41
C SER A 123 -4.61 -25.36 -2.74
N SER A 124 -5.70 -24.93 -3.38
CA SER A 124 -6.16 -25.48 -4.65
C SER A 124 -6.74 -24.41 -5.58
N VAL A 125 -6.89 -24.76 -6.86
CA VAL A 125 -7.62 -23.91 -7.83
C VAL A 125 -9.08 -23.73 -7.41
N GLU A 126 -9.70 -24.77 -6.85
CA GLU A 126 -11.07 -24.70 -6.36
C GLU A 126 -11.22 -23.69 -5.22
N ASP A 127 -10.24 -23.59 -4.32
CA ASP A 127 -10.22 -22.57 -3.28
C ASP A 127 -10.14 -21.17 -3.88
N MET A 128 -9.33 -21.01 -4.91
CA MET A 128 -9.22 -19.74 -5.63
C MET A 128 -10.54 -19.37 -6.32
N GLU A 129 -11.22 -20.32 -6.95
CA GLU A 129 -12.53 -20.12 -7.56
C GLU A 129 -13.57 -19.67 -6.53
N ARG A 130 -13.63 -20.35 -5.37
CA ARG A 130 -14.53 -19.97 -4.26
C ARG A 130 -14.20 -18.59 -3.68
N LEU A 131 -12.91 -18.30 -3.54
CA LEU A 131 -12.44 -17.03 -3.00
C LEU A 131 -12.88 -15.83 -3.87
N PHE A 132 -12.87 -15.98 -5.19
CA PHE A 132 -13.24 -14.93 -6.13
C PHE A 132 -14.64 -15.05 -6.72
N GLU A 133 -15.44 -16.00 -6.27
CA GLU A 133 -16.80 -16.18 -6.77
C GLU A 133 -17.66 -14.91 -6.62
N GLY A 134 -18.06 -14.32 -7.75
CA GLY A 134 -18.91 -13.13 -7.79
C GLY A 134 -18.27 -11.84 -7.24
N LEU A 135 -16.95 -11.75 -7.24
CA LEU A 135 -16.17 -10.52 -6.98
C LEU A 135 -15.84 -9.79 -8.29
#